data_52589943428af243157bdc70307d12e1
#
_entry.id   52589943428af243157bdc70307d12e1
#
_cell.length_a   1.000
_cell.length_b   1.000
_cell.length_c   1.000
_cell.angle_alpha   90.00
_cell.angle_beta   90.00
_cell.angle_gamma   90.00
#
_symmetry.space_group_name_H-M   'P 1'
#
loop_
_entity.id
_entity.type
_entity.pdbx_description
1 polymer ?
#
loop_
_entity_poly.entity_id
_entity_poly.type
_entity_poly.pdbx_seq_one_letter_code
_entity_poly.pdbx_strand_id
1 'polypeptide(L)'
;QLAERDCGIELRHILRRPGKAGGPLMTEHFAEIINDPEVDVVVDVLAGIEPSRTYIREALLAGKAVVTANKAALAANYEELLGIAHAKGLPLLFEASCGGGIPWIENLKKAARIDRIESMHGILNGTGNFILDRMDRFGMDFDEALKEAQALGYAEADPTADIGGFDVANKAVISASVA
;
A
#
# COMPACT_ATOMS: atom_id res chain seq x y z
N GLN A 1 7.02 2.53 18.35
CA GLN A 1 8.35 2.32 17.71
C GLN A 1 8.93 3.62 17.12
N LEU A 2 8.15 4.48 16.44
CA LEU A 2 8.67 5.77 15.91
C LEU A 2 8.93 6.78 17.03
N ALA A 3 8.04 6.88 18.02
CA ALA A 3 8.22 7.72 19.21
C ALA A 3 9.42 7.30 20.06
N GLU A 4 9.76 6.01 20.07
CA GLU A 4 10.92 5.48 20.82
C GLU A 4 12.27 5.83 20.18
N ARG A 5 12.28 6.28 18.91
CA ARG A 5 13.51 6.60 18.18
C ARG A 5 13.87 8.11 18.20
N ASP A 6 13.13 8.93 18.92
CA ASP A 6 13.32 10.40 18.99
C ASP A 6 13.53 11.03 17.59
N CYS A 7 12.70 10.61 16.61
CA CYS A 7 12.81 11.09 15.23
C CYS A 7 11.98 12.36 14.98
N GLY A 8 11.47 13.01 16.03
CA GLY A 8 10.69 14.25 15.91
C GLY A 8 9.31 14.06 15.27
N ILE A 9 8.80 12.82 15.18
CA ILE A 9 7.48 12.52 14.64
C ILE A 9 6.49 12.39 15.80
N GLU A 10 5.43 13.20 15.76
CA GLU A 10 4.32 13.14 16.71
C GLU A 10 3.07 12.58 16.03
N LEU A 11 2.39 11.62 16.68
CA LEU A 11 1.09 11.11 16.26
C LEU A 11 -0.01 12.01 16.83
N ARG A 12 -0.71 12.75 15.96
CA ARG A 12 -1.76 13.70 16.34
C ARG A 12 -3.15 13.08 16.34
N HIS A 13 -3.49 12.36 15.28
CA HIS A 13 -4.81 11.77 15.11
C HIS A 13 -4.74 10.33 14.60
N ILE A 14 -5.75 9.54 14.95
CA ILE A 14 -6.00 8.21 14.40
C ILE A 14 -7.45 8.17 13.95
N LEU A 15 -7.69 8.03 12.64
CA LEU A 15 -9.02 7.81 12.11
C LEU A 15 -9.49 6.39 12.46
N ARG A 16 -10.65 6.27 13.06
CA ARG A 16 -11.26 4.99 13.39
C ARG A 16 -12.64 4.83 12.76
N ARG A 17 -13.08 3.59 12.65
CA ARG A 17 -14.46 3.31 12.23
C ARG A 17 -15.44 3.74 13.30
N PRO A 18 -16.63 4.26 12.94
CA PRO A 18 -17.69 4.60 13.89
C PRO A 18 -18.03 3.45 14.84
N GLY A 19 -18.31 3.79 16.11
CA GLY A 19 -18.74 2.83 17.11
C GLY A 19 -17.65 1.93 17.72
N LYS A 20 -16.38 2.11 17.36
CA LYS A 20 -15.27 1.43 18.03
C LYS A 20 -14.83 2.19 19.28
N ALA A 21 -14.31 1.48 20.30
CA ALA A 21 -13.72 2.12 21.48
C ALA A 21 -12.57 3.04 21.04
N GLY A 22 -12.44 4.21 21.64
CA GLY A 22 -11.48 5.24 21.26
C GLY A 22 -10.57 5.65 22.41
N GLY A 23 -9.47 6.31 22.06
CA GLY A 23 -8.54 6.99 22.95
C GLY A 23 -8.45 8.49 22.59
N PRO A 24 -7.64 9.25 23.31
CA PRO A 24 -7.58 10.72 23.19
C PRO A 24 -7.15 11.22 21.79
N LEU A 25 -6.47 10.40 21.01
CA LEU A 25 -6.04 10.74 19.65
C LEU A 25 -6.98 10.23 18.56
N MET A 26 -8.08 9.53 18.92
CA MET A 26 -8.95 8.88 17.94
C MET A 26 -10.11 9.77 17.54
N THR A 27 -10.37 9.87 16.24
CA THR A 27 -11.53 10.56 15.65
C THR A 27 -12.27 9.64 14.67
N GLU A 28 -13.56 9.89 14.48
CA GLU A 28 -14.39 9.28 13.43
C GLU A 28 -14.52 10.17 12.18
N HIS A 29 -14.04 11.40 12.28
CA HIS A 29 -14.22 12.42 11.27
C HIS A 29 -12.89 12.79 10.61
N PHE A 30 -12.70 12.36 9.36
CA PHE A 30 -11.49 12.67 8.60
C PHE A 30 -11.25 14.19 8.45
N ALA A 31 -12.32 14.97 8.41
CA ALA A 31 -12.25 16.43 8.36
C ALA A 31 -11.46 17.06 9.53
N GLU A 32 -11.47 16.44 10.71
CA GLU A 32 -10.69 16.93 11.85
C GLU A 32 -9.18 16.78 11.59
N ILE A 33 -8.79 15.73 10.89
CA ILE A 33 -7.38 15.45 10.53
C ILE A 33 -6.88 16.45 9.50
N ILE A 34 -7.64 16.65 8.41
CA ILE A 34 -7.18 17.51 7.31
C ILE A 34 -7.25 19.00 7.64
N ASN A 35 -8.11 19.40 8.58
CA ASN A 35 -8.25 20.79 9.02
C ASN A 35 -7.32 21.15 10.19
N ASP A 36 -6.65 20.19 10.81
CA ASP A 36 -5.65 20.48 11.86
C ASP A 36 -4.38 21.05 11.20
N PRO A 37 -3.99 22.30 11.49
CA PRO A 37 -2.79 22.92 10.93
C PRO A 37 -1.47 22.27 11.40
N GLU A 38 -1.51 21.51 12.51
CA GLU A 38 -0.35 20.81 13.07
C GLU A 38 -0.12 19.42 12.42
N VAL A 39 -1.01 19.00 11.54
CA VAL A 39 -0.81 17.76 10.75
C VAL A 39 -0.09 18.08 9.47
N ASP A 40 1.12 17.58 9.30
CA ASP A 40 1.90 17.71 8.07
C ASP A 40 1.72 16.52 7.13
N VAL A 41 1.54 15.32 7.68
CA VAL A 41 1.54 14.06 6.94
C VAL A 41 0.35 13.19 7.32
N VAL A 42 -0.34 12.66 6.32
CA VAL A 42 -1.38 11.63 6.49
C VAL A 42 -0.81 10.28 6.06
N VAL A 43 -0.93 9.27 6.94
CA VAL A 43 -0.52 7.90 6.65
C VAL A 43 -1.77 7.05 6.41
N ASP A 44 -1.91 6.55 5.18
CA ASP A 44 -3.01 5.68 4.78
C ASP A 44 -2.58 4.21 4.78
N VAL A 45 -3.22 3.42 5.64
CA VAL A 45 -3.04 1.97 5.79
C VAL A 45 -4.38 1.22 5.67
N LEU A 46 -5.36 1.84 5.03
CA LEU A 46 -6.66 1.23 4.79
C LEU A 46 -6.57 0.16 3.69
N ALA A 47 -7.57 -0.71 3.64
CA ALA A 47 -7.76 -1.68 2.57
C ALA A 47 -8.88 -1.24 1.62
N GLY A 48 -8.80 -1.68 0.35
CA GLY A 48 -9.80 -1.34 -0.67
C GLY A 48 -9.56 0.01 -1.33
N ILE A 49 -10.33 0.31 -2.37
CA ILE A 49 -10.16 1.55 -3.14
C ILE A 49 -10.76 2.73 -2.36
N GLU A 50 -11.99 2.59 -1.91
CA GLU A 50 -12.66 3.60 -1.09
C GLU A 50 -12.79 3.11 0.38
N PRO A 51 -12.71 4.01 1.34
CA PRO A 51 -12.60 5.47 1.25
C PRO A 51 -11.15 5.99 1.09
N SER A 52 -10.17 5.13 0.95
CA SER A 52 -8.74 5.49 0.90
C SER A 52 -8.43 6.51 -0.21
N ARG A 53 -8.91 6.26 -1.45
CA ARG A 53 -8.74 7.23 -2.56
C ARG A 53 -9.24 8.62 -2.18
N THR A 54 -10.46 8.70 -1.63
CA THR A 54 -11.06 9.97 -1.20
C THR A 54 -10.19 10.65 -0.15
N TYR A 55 -9.71 9.92 0.86
CA TYR A 55 -8.89 10.50 1.92
C TYR A 55 -7.51 10.94 1.43
N ILE A 56 -6.84 10.17 0.58
CA ILE A 56 -5.57 10.58 -0.03
C ILE A 56 -5.76 11.87 -0.82
N ARG A 57 -6.80 11.92 -1.66
CA ARG A 57 -7.13 13.09 -2.49
C ARG A 57 -7.40 14.33 -1.63
N GLU A 58 -8.24 14.22 -0.61
CA GLU A 58 -8.60 15.33 0.27
C GLU A 58 -7.39 15.82 1.09
N ALA A 59 -6.55 14.91 1.59
CA ALA A 59 -5.32 15.26 2.29
C ALA A 59 -4.37 16.09 1.40
N LEU A 60 -4.11 15.63 0.17
CA LEU A 60 -3.28 16.36 -0.79
C LEU A 60 -3.87 17.74 -1.14
N LEU A 61 -5.20 17.83 -1.35
CA LEU A 61 -5.87 19.11 -1.62
C LEU A 61 -5.80 20.07 -0.43
N ALA A 62 -5.83 19.54 0.80
CA ALA A 62 -5.66 20.30 2.04
C ALA A 62 -4.20 20.69 2.35
N GLY A 63 -3.25 20.35 1.47
CA GLY A 63 -1.85 20.72 1.66
C GLY A 63 -1.05 19.75 2.54
N LYS A 64 -1.56 18.53 2.77
CA LYS A 64 -0.88 17.51 3.56
C LYS A 64 -0.12 16.54 2.66
N ALA A 65 1.11 16.20 3.04
CA ALA A 65 1.84 15.09 2.42
C ALA A 65 1.14 13.76 2.72
N VAL A 66 1.30 12.76 1.85
CA VAL A 66 0.66 11.45 2.06
C VAL A 66 1.67 10.32 1.92
N VAL A 67 1.58 9.36 2.83
CA VAL A 67 2.26 8.06 2.75
C VAL A 67 1.18 6.98 2.68
N THR A 68 1.17 6.16 1.65
CA THR A 68 0.17 5.09 1.53
C THR A 68 0.80 3.72 1.33
N ALA A 69 0.25 2.70 1.99
CA ALA A 69 0.50 1.30 1.73
C ALA A 69 -0.62 0.65 0.88
N ASN A 70 -1.64 1.42 0.49
CA ASN A 70 -2.81 0.91 -0.20
C ASN A 70 -2.60 0.82 -1.71
N LYS A 71 -2.15 -0.35 -2.16
CA LYS A 71 -1.91 -0.61 -3.57
C LYS A 71 -3.19 -0.53 -4.44
N ALA A 72 -4.36 -0.93 -3.90
CA ALA A 72 -5.59 -0.94 -4.69
C ALA A 72 -6.08 0.48 -5.01
N ALA A 73 -6.10 1.36 -4.01
CA ALA A 73 -6.45 2.76 -4.20
C ALA A 73 -5.47 3.48 -5.13
N LEU A 74 -4.17 3.20 -4.96
CA LEU A 74 -3.12 3.81 -5.77
C LEU A 74 -3.16 3.31 -7.22
N ALA A 75 -3.22 1.99 -7.46
CA ALA A 75 -3.23 1.42 -8.81
C ALA A 75 -4.44 1.89 -9.64
N ALA A 76 -5.61 1.97 -9.01
CA ALA A 76 -6.84 2.40 -9.68
C ALA A 76 -6.88 3.91 -10.00
N ASN A 77 -6.06 4.74 -9.32
CA ASN A 77 -6.14 6.20 -9.41
C ASN A 77 -4.76 6.86 -9.47
N TYR A 78 -3.77 6.18 -10.02
CA TYR A 78 -2.37 6.59 -10.00
C TYR A 78 -2.16 7.99 -10.60
N GLU A 79 -2.65 8.22 -11.82
CA GLU A 79 -2.49 9.50 -12.52
C GLU A 79 -3.19 10.66 -11.79
N GLU A 80 -4.42 10.45 -11.29
CA GLU A 80 -5.15 11.47 -10.54
C GLU A 80 -4.38 11.89 -9.28
N LEU A 81 -3.99 10.91 -8.46
CA LEU A 81 -3.38 11.18 -7.16
C LEU A 81 -1.99 11.79 -7.31
N LEU A 82 -1.16 11.28 -8.22
CA LEU A 82 0.14 11.86 -8.53
C LEU A 82 0.02 13.25 -9.16
N GLY A 83 -0.96 13.45 -10.04
CA GLY A 83 -1.22 14.76 -10.65
C GLY A 83 -1.57 15.82 -9.61
N ILE A 84 -2.40 15.50 -8.61
CA ILE A 84 -2.72 16.40 -7.49
C ILE A 84 -1.46 16.67 -6.65
N ALA A 85 -0.71 15.64 -6.28
CA ALA A 85 0.52 15.77 -5.51
C ALA A 85 1.52 16.69 -6.20
N HIS A 86 1.77 16.50 -7.48
CA HIS A 86 2.64 17.37 -8.29
C HIS A 86 2.14 18.80 -8.36
N ALA A 87 0.85 19.00 -8.65
CA ALA A 87 0.24 20.34 -8.75
C ALA A 87 0.34 21.13 -7.43
N LYS A 88 0.33 20.42 -6.30
CA LYS A 88 0.47 21.00 -4.96
C LYS A 88 1.92 21.08 -4.46
N GLY A 89 2.88 20.49 -5.17
CA GLY A 89 4.26 20.38 -4.73
C GLY A 89 4.44 19.52 -3.47
N LEU A 90 3.56 18.54 -3.27
CA LEU A 90 3.53 17.67 -2.08
C LEU A 90 4.06 16.27 -2.40
N PRO A 91 4.76 15.62 -1.45
CA PRO A 91 5.12 14.21 -1.61
C PRO A 91 3.89 13.30 -1.43
N LEU A 92 3.75 12.35 -2.37
CA LEU A 92 2.94 11.16 -2.24
C LEU A 92 3.89 9.96 -2.25
N LEU A 93 4.11 9.34 -1.09
CA LEU A 93 5.04 8.24 -0.89
C LEU A 93 4.26 6.92 -0.79
N PHE A 94 4.70 5.90 -1.54
CA PHE A 94 3.97 4.64 -1.67
C PHE A 94 4.86 3.39 -1.74
N GLU A 95 6.07 3.46 -1.21
CA GLU A 95 7.01 2.31 -1.19
C GLU A 95 6.37 1.06 -0.62
N ALA A 96 5.66 1.18 0.51
CA ALA A 96 5.02 0.05 1.19
C ALA A 96 3.83 -0.57 0.41
N SER A 97 3.37 0.05 -0.67
CA SER A 97 2.32 -0.52 -1.54
C SER A 97 2.80 -1.71 -2.36
N CYS A 98 4.11 -1.79 -2.66
CA CYS A 98 4.72 -2.85 -3.44
C CYS A 98 5.90 -3.46 -2.70
N GLY A 99 5.75 -4.69 -2.18
CA GLY A 99 6.85 -5.41 -1.53
C GLY A 99 7.05 -5.11 -0.04
N GLY A 100 6.19 -4.33 0.59
CA GLY A 100 6.26 -4.00 2.02
C GLY A 100 7.56 -3.28 2.38
N GLY A 101 8.48 -3.96 3.08
CA GLY A 101 9.78 -3.40 3.45
C GLY A 101 10.89 -3.54 2.40
N ILE A 102 10.60 -4.15 1.25
CA ILE A 102 11.55 -4.28 0.15
C ILE A 102 11.56 -2.94 -0.64
N PRO A 103 12.74 -2.31 -0.86
CA PRO A 103 12.83 -1.02 -1.54
C PRO A 103 12.64 -1.17 -3.07
N TRP A 104 11.46 -1.65 -3.49
CA TRP A 104 11.15 -1.94 -4.88
C TRP A 104 10.93 -0.69 -5.72
N ILE A 105 10.02 0.17 -5.29
CA ILE A 105 9.64 1.39 -6.02
C ILE A 105 10.82 2.36 -6.12
N GLU A 106 11.56 2.55 -5.04
CA GLU A 106 12.73 3.44 -5.04
C GLU A 106 13.84 2.94 -5.96
N ASN A 107 14.10 1.62 -5.99
CA ASN A 107 15.07 1.05 -6.92
C ASN A 107 14.60 1.14 -8.38
N LEU A 108 13.29 0.96 -8.61
CA LEU A 108 12.72 1.13 -9.95
C LEU A 108 12.88 2.58 -10.44
N LYS A 109 12.56 3.57 -9.60
CA LYS A 109 12.82 4.99 -9.89
C LYS A 109 14.28 5.30 -10.17
N LYS A 110 15.20 4.68 -9.44
CA LYS A 110 16.65 4.84 -9.69
C LYS A 110 17.04 4.26 -11.04
N ALA A 111 16.57 3.06 -11.37
CA ALA A 111 16.84 2.44 -12.67
C ALA A 111 16.30 3.29 -13.83
N ALA A 112 15.06 3.77 -13.72
CA ALA A 112 14.43 4.60 -14.73
C ALA A 112 15.12 5.97 -14.99
N ARG A 113 15.94 6.46 -14.04
CA ARG A 113 16.77 7.67 -14.23
C ARG A 113 18.01 7.43 -15.07
N ILE A 114 18.47 6.17 -15.15
CA ILE A 114 19.74 5.80 -15.78
C ILE A 114 19.48 5.23 -17.18
N ASP A 115 18.41 4.45 -17.31
CA ASP A 115 18.11 3.72 -18.54
C ASP A 115 16.60 3.55 -18.72
N ARG A 116 16.18 3.12 -19.92
CA ARG A 116 14.80 2.80 -20.22
C ARG A 116 14.49 1.37 -19.79
N ILE A 117 13.47 1.19 -18.98
CA ILE A 117 12.98 -0.12 -18.59
C ILE A 117 12.05 -0.64 -19.70
N GLU A 118 12.44 -1.72 -20.35
CA GLU A 118 11.66 -2.31 -21.46
C GLU A 118 10.68 -3.38 -20.97
N SER A 119 11.03 -4.13 -19.93
CA SER A 119 10.18 -5.18 -19.38
C SER A 119 10.52 -5.48 -17.92
N MET A 120 9.53 -6.04 -17.20
CA MET A 120 9.69 -6.53 -15.84
C MET A 120 9.13 -7.94 -15.76
N HIS A 121 9.86 -8.85 -15.12
CA HIS A 121 9.46 -10.22 -14.88
C HIS A 121 9.68 -10.57 -13.42
N GLY A 122 8.73 -11.27 -12.79
CA GLY A 122 8.88 -11.68 -11.40
C GLY A 122 7.63 -12.30 -10.80
N ILE A 123 7.79 -12.87 -9.60
CA ILE A 123 6.69 -13.33 -8.76
C ILE A 123 6.49 -12.28 -7.67
N LEU A 124 5.38 -11.53 -7.76
CA LEU A 124 5.12 -10.37 -6.89
C LEU A 124 4.17 -10.68 -5.73
N ASN A 125 3.86 -11.97 -5.49
CA ASN A 125 2.94 -12.40 -4.44
C ASN A 125 3.54 -13.56 -3.64
N GLY A 126 3.59 -13.43 -2.30
CA GLY A 126 4.18 -14.42 -1.41
C GLY A 126 3.39 -15.72 -1.35
N THR A 127 2.05 -15.62 -1.28
CA THR A 127 1.14 -16.78 -1.27
C THR A 127 1.26 -17.58 -2.57
N GLY A 128 1.19 -16.90 -3.71
CA GLY A 128 1.35 -17.53 -5.02
C GLY A 128 2.73 -18.18 -5.17
N ASN A 129 3.81 -17.52 -4.72
CA ASN A 129 5.14 -18.10 -4.75
C ASN A 129 5.25 -19.36 -3.90
N PHE A 130 4.66 -19.36 -2.69
CA PHE A 130 4.64 -20.55 -1.83
C PHE A 130 3.92 -21.73 -2.50
N ILE A 131 2.72 -21.47 -3.06
CA ILE A 131 1.92 -22.51 -3.74
C ILE A 131 2.70 -23.11 -4.92
N LEU A 132 3.26 -22.25 -5.77
CA LEU A 132 4.05 -22.68 -6.93
C LEU A 132 5.30 -23.49 -6.51
N ASP A 133 5.98 -23.09 -5.44
CA ASP A 133 7.13 -23.84 -4.90
C ASP A 133 6.72 -25.24 -4.42
N ARG A 134 5.56 -25.38 -3.76
CA ARG A 134 5.02 -26.68 -3.35
C ARG A 134 4.66 -27.59 -4.53
N MET A 135 4.02 -27.03 -5.54
CA MET A 135 3.67 -27.74 -6.75
C MET A 135 4.93 -28.21 -7.51
N ASP A 136 5.92 -27.34 -7.67
CA ASP A 136 7.14 -27.65 -8.44
C ASP A 136 8.06 -28.64 -7.73
N ARG A 137 8.36 -28.40 -6.44
CA ARG A 137 9.35 -29.21 -5.71
C ARG A 137 8.82 -30.52 -5.14
N PHE A 138 7.52 -30.55 -4.77
CA PHE A 138 6.93 -31.69 -4.07
C PHE A 138 5.86 -32.41 -4.87
N GLY A 139 5.50 -31.88 -6.06
CA GLY A 139 4.47 -32.47 -6.91
C GLY A 139 3.07 -32.38 -6.31
N MET A 140 2.86 -31.45 -5.36
CA MET A 140 1.53 -31.23 -4.75
C MET A 140 0.56 -30.67 -5.77
N ASP A 141 -0.73 -31.01 -5.64
CA ASP A 141 -1.75 -30.31 -6.40
C ASP A 141 -2.03 -28.91 -5.80
N PHE A 142 -2.73 -28.08 -6.58
CA PHE A 142 -3.00 -26.69 -6.17
C PHE A 142 -3.79 -26.60 -4.85
N ASP A 143 -4.82 -27.45 -4.69
CA ASP A 143 -5.71 -27.40 -3.53
C ASP A 143 -4.98 -27.85 -2.25
N GLU A 144 -4.07 -28.82 -2.37
CA GLU A 144 -3.23 -29.27 -1.26
C GLU A 144 -2.23 -28.18 -0.85
N ALA A 145 -1.54 -27.58 -1.83
CA ALA A 145 -0.60 -26.50 -1.60
C ALA A 145 -1.27 -25.25 -0.99
N LEU A 146 -2.49 -24.92 -1.43
CA LEU A 146 -3.27 -23.82 -0.86
C LEU A 146 -3.68 -24.10 0.60
N LYS A 147 -4.13 -25.31 0.92
CA LYS A 147 -4.46 -25.71 2.30
C LYS A 147 -3.23 -25.63 3.22
N GLU A 148 -2.07 -26.06 2.73
CA GLU A 148 -0.82 -25.93 3.47
C GLU A 148 -0.46 -24.46 3.69
N ALA A 149 -0.59 -23.62 2.66
CA ALA A 149 -0.37 -22.17 2.76
C ALA A 149 -1.26 -21.53 3.82
N GLN A 150 -2.53 -21.91 3.88
CA GLN A 150 -3.48 -21.43 4.88
C GLN A 150 -3.12 -21.90 6.29
N ALA A 151 -2.76 -23.18 6.46
CA ALA A 151 -2.38 -23.75 7.74
C ALA A 151 -1.10 -23.11 8.31
N LEU A 152 -0.17 -22.68 7.45
CA LEU A 152 1.07 -22.00 7.83
C LEU A 152 0.94 -20.49 7.92
N GLY A 153 -0.21 -19.91 7.59
CA GLY A 153 -0.47 -18.48 7.65
C GLY A 153 0.09 -17.66 6.47
N TYR A 154 0.48 -18.32 5.38
CA TYR A 154 0.86 -17.64 4.12
C TYR A 154 -0.35 -17.18 3.30
N ALA A 155 -1.49 -17.86 3.47
CA ALA A 155 -2.75 -17.47 2.86
C ALA A 155 -3.82 -17.23 3.94
N GLU A 156 -4.67 -16.23 3.75
CA GLU A 156 -5.85 -15.98 4.57
C GLU A 156 -6.95 -17.00 4.28
N ALA A 157 -8.00 -17.02 5.13
CA ALA A 157 -9.16 -17.90 4.92
C ALA A 157 -9.87 -17.62 3.57
N ASP A 158 -9.91 -16.35 3.15
CA ASP A 158 -10.29 -15.95 1.80
C ASP A 158 -9.07 -15.52 1.01
N PRO A 159 -8.46 -16.41 0.20
CA PRO A 159 -7.24 -16.13 -0.54
C PRO A 159 -7.50 -15.48 -1.91
N THR A 160 -8.73 -15.09 -2.22
CA THR A 160 -9.16 -14.63 -3.56
C THR A 160 -8.27 -13.52 -4.12
N ALA A 161 -7.83 -12.58 -3.29
CA ALA A 161 -6.97 -11.48 -3.75
C ALA A 161 -5.61 -11.98 -4.27
N ASP A 162 -5.06 -13.03 -3.65
CA ASP A 162 -3.78 -13.61 -4.00
C ASP A 162 -3.89 -14.56 -5.20
N ILE A 163 -4.76 -15.59 -5.09
CA ILE A 163 -4.91 -16.61 -6.14
C ILE A 163 -5.65 -16.10 -7.38
N GLY A 164 -6.51 -15.07 -7.24
CA GLY A 164 -7.16 -14.37 -8.34
C GLY A 164 -6.26 -13.38 -9.08
N GLY A 165 -5.02 -13.17 -8.61
CA GLY A 165 -4.04 -12.29 -9.24
C GLY A 165 -4.26 -10.79 -9.03
N PHE A 166 -5.23 -10.36 -8.24
CA PHE A 166 -5.51 -8.93 -8.01
C PHE A 166 -4.36 -8.22 -7.29
N ASP A 167 -3.71 -8.88 -6.34
CA ASP A 167 -2.53 -8.35 -5.65
C ASP A 167 -1.39 -8.10 -6.63
N VAL A 168 -1.10 -9.07 -7.49
CA VAL A 168 -0.06 -8.97 -8.52
C VAL A 168 -0.39 -7.90 -9.56
N ALA A 169 -1.66 -7.86 -10.02
CA ALA A 169 -2.11 -6.87 -10.99
C ALA A 169 -1.90 -5.42 -10.48
N ASN A 170 -2.31 -5.13 -9.25
CA ASN A 170 -2.11 -3.82 -8.65
C ASN A 170 -0.62 -3.45 -8.54
N LYS A 171 0.24 -4.38 -8.11
CA LYS A 171 1.69 -4.16 -8.04
C LYS A 171 2.31 -3.95 -9.43
N ALA A 172 1.85 -4.70 -10.43
CA ALA A 172 2.32 -4.55 -11.82
C ALA A 172 1.92 -3.18 -12.38
N VAL A 173 0.68 -2.73 -12.17
CA VAL A 173 0.22 -1.40 -12.60
C VAL A 173 1.08 -0.31 -11.98
N ILE A 174 1.27 -0.32 -10.65
CA ILE A 174 2.08 0.68 -9.96
C ILE A 174 3.53 0.65 -10.49
N SER A 175 4.11 -0.53 -10.62
CA SER A 175 5.49 -0.68 -11.12
C SER A 175 5.66 -0.17 -12.54
N ALA A 176 4.72 -0.48 -13.45
CA ALA A 176 4.73 0.00 -14.81
C ALA A 176 4.52 1.52 -14.91
N SER A 177 3.74 2.10 -13.98
CA SER A 177 3.52 3.56 -13.93
C SER A 177 4.73 4.34 -13.40
N VAL A 178 5.63 3.65 -12.69
CA VAL A 178 6.88 4.24 -12.18
C VAL A 178 8.02 4.11 -13.17
N ALA A 179 8.01 3.05 -14.02
CA ALA A 179 9.06 2.73 -14.99
C ALA A 179 9.03 3.62 -16.21
#